data_aae3ef82c7a643a658ad276d74937b6a
#
_entry.id   aae3ef82c7a643a658ad276d74937b6a
#
_cell.length_a   1.000
_cell.length_b   1.000
_cell.length_c   1.000
_cell.angle_alpha   90.00
_cell.angle_beta   90.00
_cell.angle_gamma   90.00
#
_symmetry.space_group_name_H-M   'P 1'
#
loop_
_entity.id
_entity.type
_entity.pdbx_description
1 polymer ?
#
loop_
_entity_poly.entity_id
_entity_poly.type
_entity_poly.pdbx_seq_one_letter_code
_entity_poly.pdbx_strand_id
1 'polypeptide(L)'
;FPVFYPLTADKLMMNLGLVDLEKARQNEKMQVATTANTVQYPLQPIVSENPSKKNILYLVIDTWRNGYMNAQITPNIYEFSKRCQVYTNHLSGSNMTTGGVFSLMYGIPATYFDTFTGQKIAPVLTTELQKQNYQMQILSSSNLENPPFNRNAFANIPNLRLFSKGEKPSERDIEINDIWLNNFDKFDKQKPFFGFLFYDAAHGFDYPKDYPLAVKPSLSEVNYLELDDDYDPALLINRYKNSLHFIDGLIGKVLQQLEEKGVLNNTIIVITSDHGQEFND
;
A
#
# COMPACT_ATOMS: atom_id res chain seq x y z
N PHE A 1 7.87 -19.02 -15.77
CA PHE A 1 6.61 -19.10 -16.51
C PHE A 1 5.89 -17.78 -16.30
N PRO A 2 5.53 -17.04 -17.36
CA PRO A 2 4.68 -15.87 -17.20
C PRO A 2 3.30 -16.34 -16.74
N VAL A 3 2.88 -15.94 -15.55
CA VAL A 3 1.51 -16.14 -15.11
C VAL A 3 0.70 -15.06 -15.84
N PHE A 4 0.09 -15.42 -16.97
CA PHE A 4 -0.95 -14.61 -17.59
C PHE A 4 -2.14 -14.57 -16.64
N TYR A 5 -2.29 -13.49 -15.89
CA TYR A 5 -3.60 -13.13 -15.41
C TYR A 5 -4.38 -12.58 -16.60
N PRO A 6 -5.52 -13.17 -16.98
CA PRO A 6 -6.37 -12.57 -17.98
C PRO A 6 -6.77 -11.19 -17.46
N LEU A 7 -6.61 -10.17 -18.29
CA LEU A 7 -7.24 -8.86 -18.11
C LEU A 7 -8.75 -9.12 -18.04
N THR A 8 -9.26 -9.31 -16.84
CA THR A 8 -10.70 -9.48 -16.64
C THR A 8 -11.29 -8.08 -16.67
N ALA A 9 -11.93 -7.75 -17.78
CA ALA A 9 -12.81 -6.59 -17.86
C ALA A 9 -14.10 -6.85 -17.03
N ASP A 10 -13.94 -7.39 -15.82
CA ASP A 10 -15.04 -7.87 -14.98
C ASP A 10 -16.06 -6.77 -14.71
N LYS A 11 -15.63 -5.54 -14.44
CA LYS A 11 -16.55 -4.41 -14.27
C LYS A 11 -17.32 -4.06 -15.53
N LEU A 12 -16.67 -4.11 -16.70
CA LEU A 12 -17.33 -3.86 -17.98
C LEU A 12 -18.30 -4.98 -18.31
N MET A 13 -17.89 -6.23 -18.12
CA MET A 13 -18.72 -7.41 -18.36
C MET A 13 -19.91 -7.48 -17.40
N MET A 14 -19.74 -7.08 -16.14
CA MET A 14 -20.81 -6.92 -15.16
C MET A 14 -21.81 -5.83 -15.57
N ASN A 15 -21.32 -4.67 -15.99
CA ASN A 15 -22.17 -3.54 -16.41
C ASN A 15 -22.93 -3.84 -17.72
N LEU A 16 -22.42 -4.73 -18.55
CA LEU A 16 -23.06 -5.18 -19.79
C LEU A 16 -24.02 -6.38 -19.55
N GLY A 17 -24.15 -6.86 -18.30
CA GLY A 17 -24.99 -8.01 -17.97
C GLY A 17 -24.51 -9.35 -18.55
N LEU A 18 -23.24 -9.42 -18.98
CA LEU A 18 -22.65 -10.61 -19.61
C LEU A 18 -22.08 -11.60 -18.60
N VAL A 19 -22.03 -11.25 -17.31
CA VAL A 19 -21.58 -12.12 -16.21
C VAL A 19 -22.71 -12.31 -15.22
N ASP A 20 -23.05 -13.57 -14.98
CA ASP A 20 -23.98 -13.97 -13.93
C ASP A 20 -23.30 -13.86 -12.56
N LEU A 21 -23.66 -12.82 -11.81
CA LEU A 21 -23.09 -12.50 -10.51
C LEU A 21 -23.30 -13.62 -9.47
N GLU A 22 -24.38 -14.40 -9.58
CA GLU A 22 -24.61 -15.53 -8.67
C GLU A 22 -23.67 -16.69 -8.99
N LYS A 23 -23.42 -16.97 -10.27
CA LYS A 23 -22.45 -17.97 -10.70
C LYS A 23 -21.01 -17.56 -10.37
N ALA A 24 -20.66 -16.29 -10.56
CA ALA A 24 -19.35 -15.79 -10.19
C ALA A 24 -19.09 -15.95 -8.67
N ARG A 25 -20.05 -15.56 -7.82
CA ARG A 25 -20.01 -15.76 -6.36
C ARG A 25 -20.01 -17.24 -5.94
N GLN A 26 -20.71 -18.11 -6.67
CA GLN A 26 -20.69 -19.55 -6.41
C GLN A 26 -19.34 -20.16 -6.80
N ASN A 27 -18.74 -19.75 -7.90
CA ASN A 27 -17.41 -20.18 -8.32
C ASN A 27 -16.32 -19.72 -7.33
N GLU A 28 -16.41 -18.49 -6.82
CA GLU A 28 -15.55 -18.01 -5.73
C GLU A 28 -15.68 -18.89 -4.47
N LYS A 29 -16.90 -19.22 -4.08
CA LYS A 29 -17.14 -20.12 -2.94
C LYS A 29 -16.64 -21.55 -3.20
N MET A 30 -16.74 -22.05 -4.44
CA MET A 30 -16.22 -23.37 -4.80
C MET A 30 -14.69 -23.41 -4.86
N GLN A 31 -14.02 -22.36 -5.35
CA GLN A 31 -12.55 -22.28 -5.32
C GLN A 31 -12.02 -22.26 -3.89
N VAL A 32 -12.70 -21.57 -2.98
CA VAL A 32 -12.37 -21.58 -1.54
C VAL A 32 -12.56 -22.96 -0.90
N ALA A 33 -13.51 -23.77 -1.40
CA ALA A 33 -13.77 -25.10 -0.86
C ALA A 33 -12.81 -26.20 -1.36
N THR A 34 -12.09 -25.98 -2.46
CA THR A 34 -11.18 -26.97 -3.05
C THR A 34 -9.75 -26.93 -2.51
N THR A 35 -9.34 -25.91 -1.74
CA THR A 35 -8.04 -25.85 -1.07
C THR A 35 -8.10 -26.52 0.31
N ALA A 36 -8.30 -27.83 0.33
CA ALA A 36 -8.45 -28.65 1.56
C ALA A 36 -7.13 -28.85 2.35
N ASN A 37 -6.02 -28.26 1.93
CA ASN A 37 -4.76 -28.33 2.66
C ASN A 37 -4.69 -27.15 3.64
N THR A 38 -4.79 -27.43 4.93
CA THR A 38 -4.53 -26.46 6.00
C THR A 38 -3.09 -25.99 5.91
N VAL A 39 -2.89 -24.72 5.63
CA VAL A 39 -1.54 -24.13 5.65
C VAL A 39 -1.10 -23.94 7.09
N GLN A 40 0.06 -24.50 7.43
CA GLN A 40 0.72 -24.22 8.71
C GLN A 40 1.60 -22.99 8.56
N TYR A 41 1.17 -21.88 9.18
CA TYR A 41 1.91 -20.61 9.19
C TYR A 41 1.73 -19.90 10.53
N PRO A 42 2.82 -19.57 11.21
CA PRO A 42 4.21 -19.96 10.91
C PRO A 42 4.44 -21.45 11.12
N LEU A 43 5.49 -22.01 10.50
CA LEU A 43 5.84 -23.44 10.66
C LEU A 43 6.19 -23.80 12.11
N GLN A 44 6.74 -22.84 12.85
CA GLN A 44 7.04 -22.98 14.28
C GLN A 44 6.61 -21.70 15.00
N PRO A 45 6.18 -21.79 16.27
CA PRO A 45 5.87 -20.63 17.07
C PRO A 45 7.06 -19.68 17.16
N ILE A 46 6.82 -18.39 16.97
CA ILE A 46 7.84 -17.36 17.19
C ILE A 46 7.83 -16.99 18.66
N VAL A 47 9.00 -17.08 19.29
CA VAL A 47 9.22 -16.67 20.67
C VAL A 47 10.13 -15.44 20.66
N SER A 48 9.66 -14.32 21.20
CA SER A 48 10.45 -13.11 21.38
C SER A 48 10.86 -13.00 22.84
N GLU A 49 12.15 -13.20 23.12
CA GLU A 49 12.73 -13.15 24.47
C GLU A 49 13.04 -11.71 24.77
N ASN A 50 12.92 -10.75 24.81
CA ASN A 50 13.28 -9.34 25.05
C ASN A 50 12.91 -8.45 23.85
N PRO A 51 11.62 -8.29 23.57
CA PRO A 51 11.19 -7.49 22.43
C PRO A 51 11.60 -6.03 22.58
N SER A 52 12.17 -5.48 21.52
CA SER A 52 12.41 -4.04 21.43
C SER A 52 11.06 -3.33 21.39
N LYS A 53 10.89 -2.30 22.22
CA LYS A 53 9.65 -1.48 22.26
C LYS A 53 9.71 -0.30 21.27
N LYS A 54 10.38 -0.45 20.14
CA LYS A 54 10.40 0.58 19.11
C LYS A 54 9.05 0.68 18.40
N ASN A 55 8.64 1.89 18.10
CA ASN A 55 7.52 2.10 17.18
C ASN A 55 7.88 1.60 15.78
N ILE A 56 6.88 1.24 15.00
CA ILE A 56 7.07 0.80 13.61
C ILE A 56 6.06 1.57 12.75
N LEU A 57 6.56 2.16 11.67
CA LEU A 57 5.73 2.90 10.71
C LEU A 57 6.07 2.47 9.28
N TYR A 58 5.07 1.96 8.57
CA TYR A 58 5.13 1.70 7.15
C TYR A 58 4.44 2.83 6.39
N LEU A 59 5.18 3.47 5.50
CA LEU A 59 4.70 4.46 4.53
C LEU A 59 4.84 3.82 3.15
N VAL A 60 3.74 3.33 2.62
CA VAL A 60 3.71 2.57 1.37
C VAL A 60 3.08 3.44 0.29
N ILE A 61 3.80 3.65 -0.80
CA ILE A 61 3.32 4.40 -1.96
C ILE A 61 3.00 3.40 -3.06
N ASP A 62 1.73 3.31 -3.45
CA ASP A 62 1.30 2.43 -4.54
C ASP A 62 2.03 2.80 -5.84
N THR A 63 2.54 1.79 -6.54
CA THR A 63 3.23 1.93 -7.83
C THR A 63 4.51 2.78 -7.84
N TRP A 64 5.13 3.10 -6.69
CA TRP A 64 6.35 3.92 -6.68
C TRP A 64 7.52 3.20 -7.34
N ARG A 65 7.88 3.67 -8.51
CA ARG A 65 8.92 3.10 -9.36
C ARG A 65 10.32 3.49 -8.89
N ASN A 66 11.23 2.55 -8.98
CA ASN A 66 12.66 2.79 -8.74
C ASN A 66 13.20 3.93 -9.63
N GLY A 67 14.13 4.73 -9.09
CA GLY A 67 14.76 5.87 -9.79
C GLY A 67 14.05 7.22 -9.60
N TYR A 68 12.85 7.25 -9.03
CA TYR A 68 12.15 8.50 -8.73
C TYR A 68 12.34 9.00 -7.29
N MET A 69 13.19 8.37 -6.50
CA MET A 69 13.66 8.93 -5.23
C MET A 69 14.82 9.92 -5.48
N ASN A 70 14.50 11.19 -5.62
CA ASN A 70 15.49 12.25 -5.88
C ASN A 70 14.98 13.61 -5.39
N ALA A 71 15.89 14.61 -5.35
CA ALA A 71 15.59 15.93 -4.83
C ALA A 71 14.50 16.72 -5.59
N GLN A 72 14.18 16.35 -6.83
CA GLN A 72 13.14 17.00 -7.61
C GLN A 72 11.77 16.37 -7.40
N ILE A 73 11.70 15.03 -7.37
CA ILE A 73 10.43 14.29 -7.38
C ILE A 73 9.95 13.99 -5.96
N THR A 74 10.85 13.58 -5.07
CA THR A 74 10.52 13.23 -3.68
C THR A 74 11.50 13.90 -2.71
N PRO A 75 11.51 15.26 -2.63
CA PRO A 75 12.51 16.00 -1.87
C PRO A 75 12.55 15.66 -0.38
N ASN A 76 11.41 15.42 0.26
CA ASN A 76 11.34 15.09 1.69
C ASN A 76 11.89 13.68 1.97
N ILE A 77 11.46 12.69 1.17
CA ILE A 77 11.96 11.31 1.27
C ILE A 77 13.46 11.26 0.92
N TYR A 78 13.88 11.98 -0.14
CA TYR A 78 15.27 12.04 -0.55
C TYR A 78 16.15 12.63 0.54
N GLU A 79 15.75 13.74 1.17
CA GLU A 79 16.50 14.32 2.27
C GLU A 79 16.55 13.40 3.49
N PHE A 80 15.42 12.78 3.82
CA PHE A 80 15.33 11.80 4.90
C PHE A 80 16.23 10.58 4.64
N SER A 81 16.31 10.11 3.39
CA SER A 81 17.11 8.95 2.99
C SER A 81 18.60 9.08 3.28
N LYS A 82 19.13 10.29 3.34
CA LYS A 82 20.57 10.54 3.63
C LYS A 82 21.01 10.05 5.01
N ARG A 83 20.07 9.86 5.91
CA ARG A 83 20.29 9.32 7.26
C ARG A 83 19.71 7.92 7.46
N CYS A 84 19.32 7.24 6.38
CA CYS A 84 18.68 5.94 6.37
C CYS A 84 19.51 4.89 5.64
N GLN A 85 19.13 3.62 5.80
CA GLN A 85 19.58 2.58 4.91
C GLN A 85 18.72 2.57 3.65
N VAL A 86 19.36 2.67 2.48
CA VAL A 86 18.67 2.65 1.17
C VAL A 86 19.00 1.34 0.47
N TYR A 87 17.96 0.59 0.11
CA TYR A 87 18.09 -0.68 -0.59
C TYR A 87 17.78 -0.48 -2.08
N THR A 88 18.82 -0.43 -2.90
CA THR A 88 18.71 -0.14 -4.35
C THR A 88 18.37 -1.38 -5.19
N ASN A 89 18.55 -2.58 -4.65
CA ASN A 89 18.24 -3.86 -5.31
C ASN A 89 17.03 -4.55 -4.68
N HIS A 90 16.10 -3.79 -4.13
CA HIS A 90 14.86 -4.32 -3.59
C HIS A 90 13.90 -4.68 -4.73
N LEU A 91 13.33 -5.87 -4.68
CA LEU A 91 12.31 -6.34 -5.61
C LEU A 91 10.99 -6.51 -4.86
N SER A 92 9.90 -6.05 -5.46
CA SER A 92 8.56 -6.36 -4.95
C SER A 92 8.24 -7.84 -5.13
N GLY A 93 7.37 -8.38 -4.27
CA GLY A 93 6.94 -9.77 -4.38
C GLY A 93 5.97 -10.02 -5.55
N SER A 94 5.53 -8.97 -6.25
CA SER A 94 4.61 -9.01 -7.38
C SER A 94 4.68 -7.69 -8.16
N ASN A 95 4.14 -7.70 -9.37
CA ASN A 95 3.87 -6.50 -10.16
C ASN A 95 2.44 -5.96 -9.98
N MET A 96 1.75 -6.34 -8.93
CA MET A 96 0.37 -5.95 -8.59
C MET A 96 0.23 -5.73 -7.10
N THR A 97 -0.63 -4.79 -6.70
CA THR A 97 -0.91 -4.43 -5.30
C THR A 97 -1.27 -5.65 -4.45
N THR A 98 -2.09 -6.56 -4.98
CA THR A 98 -2.51 -7.79 -4.29
C THR A 98 -1.31 -8.60 -3.78
N GLY A 99 -0.37 -8.89 -4.66
CA GLY A 99 0.80 -9.70 -4.31
C GLY A 99 1.90 -8.89 -3.63
N GLY A 100 2.06 -7.60 -3.97
CA GLY A 100 3.04 -6.71 -3.38
C GLY A 100 2.79 -6.49 -1.89
N VAL A 101 1.58 -6.07 -1.52
CA VAL A 101 1.17 -5.88 -0.11
C VAL A 101 1.21 -7.21 0.65
N PHE A 102 0.76 -8.31 0.02
CA PHE A 102 0.84 -9.64 0.65
C PHE A 102 2.28 -9.99 1.01
N SER A 103 3.19 -9.93 0.04
CA SER A 103 4.60 -10.28 0.26
C SER A 103 5.27 -9.34 1.27
N LEU A 104 4.93 -8.03 1.26
CA LEU A 104 5.42 -7.05 2.22
C LEU A 104 5.03 -7.41 3.66
N MET A 105 3.79 -7.87 3.87
CA MET A 105 3.27 -8.16 5.21
C MET A 105 3.62 -9.56 5.72
N TYR A 106 3.78 -10.54 4.84
CA TYR A 106 4.03 -11.94 5.23
C TYR A 106 5.48 -12.39 5.07
N GLY A 107 6.28 -11.72 4.22
CA GLY A 107 7.64 -12.14 3.90
C GLY A 107 7.72 -13.45 3.10
N ILE A 108 6.64 -13.84 2.40
CA ILE A 108 6.55 -15.05 1.58
C ILE A 108 5.99 -14.72 0.18
N PRO A 109 6.16 -15.62 -0.81
CA PRO A 109 5.68 -15.37 -2.17
C PRO A 109 4.17 -15.13 -2.28
N ALA A 110 3.78 -14.26 -3.19
CA ALA A 110 2.37 -13.88 -3.44
C ALA A 110 1.49 -15.04 -3.92
N THR A 111 2.06 -16.15 -4.38
CA THR A 111 1.33 -17.36 -4.79
C THR A 111 0.47 -17.97 -3.67
N TYR A 112 0.73 -17.60 -2.42
CA TYR A 112 -0.08 -18.04 -1.27
C TYR A 112 -1.29 -17.15 -0.98
N PHE A 113 -1.47 -16.04 -1.69
CA PHE A 113 -2.49 -15.03 -1.42
C PHE A 113 -3.90 -15.61 -1.25
N ASP A 114 -4.38 -16.39 -2.23
CA ASP A 114 -5.74 -16.95 -2.22
C ASP A 114 -5.97 -17.90 -1.05
N THR A 115 -4.98 -18.74 -0.76
CA THR A 115 -5.05 -19.68 0.37
C THR A 115 -5.14 -18.97 1.71
N PHE A 116 -4.32 -17.94 1.93
CA PHE A 116 -4.31 -17.16 3.17
C PHE A 116 -5.59 -16.33 3.31
N THR A 117 -6.10 -15.78 2.20
CA THR A 117 -7.37 -15.06 2.16
C THR A 117 -8.54 -15.98 2.47
N GLY A 118 -8.58 -17.17 1.88
CA GLY A 118 -9.63 -18.16 2.12
C GLY A 118 -9.68 -18.66 3.56
N GLN A 119 -8.50 -18.89 4.15
CA GLN A 119 -8.37 -19.38 5.53
C GLN A 119 -8.29 -18.26 6.58
N LYS A 120 -8.29 -16.98 6.16
CA LYS A 120 -8.13 -15.81 7.03
C LYS A 120 -6.89 -15.87 7.93
N ILE A 121 -5.79 -16.33 7.39
CA ILE A 121 -4.52 -16.43 8.12
C ILE A 121 -3.89 -15.04 8.18
N ALA A 122 -3.70 -14.48 9.36
CA ALA A 122 -3.04 -13.19 9.57
C ALA A 122 -1.51 -13.30 9.49
N PRO A 123 -0.79 -12.19 9.16
CA PRO A 123 0.66 -12.16 9.19
C PRO A 123 1.22 -12.41 10.60
N VAL A 124 2.36 -13.08 10.65
CA VAL A 124 3.14 -13.19 11.90
C VAL A 124 3.48 -11.81 12.45
N LEU A 125 3.84 -10.87 11.58
CA LEU A 125 4.16 -9.49 11.96
C LEU A 125 3.06 -8.88 12.84
N THR A 126 1.83 -8.77 12.31
CA THR A 126 0.72 -8.15 13.05
C THR A 126 0.33 -8.96 14.28
N THR A 127 0.41 -10.29 14.20
CA THR A 127 0.09 -11.19 15.31
C THR A 127 1.07 -11.01 16.47
N GLU A 128 2.37 -10.95 16.21
CA GLU A 128 3.38 -10.78 17.27
C GLU A 128 3.36 -9.37 17.86
N LEU A 129 3.13 -8.34 17.03
CA LEU A 129 3.00 -6.97 17.52
C LEU A 129 1.79 -6.82 18.45
N GLN A 130 0.66 -7.47 18.15
CA GLN A 130 -0.49 -7.47 19.04
C GLN A 130 -0.21 -8.19 20.37
N LYS A 131 0.48 -9.33 20.35
CA LYS A 131 0.92 -10.01 21.58
C LYS A 131 1.82 -9.13 22.45
N GLN A 132 2.60 -8.26 21.81
CA GLN A 132 3.48 -7.30 22.48
C GLN A 132 2.77 -5.99 22.85
N ASN A 133 1.43 -5.94 22.74
CA ASN A 133 0.59 -4.82 23.11
C ASN A 133 0.84 -3.52 22.30
N TYR A 134 1.19 -3.64 21.01
CA TYR A 134 1.28 -2.50 20.11
C TYR A 134 -0.10 -1.91 19.84
N GLN A 135 -0.16 -0.59 19.76
CA GLN A 135 -1.33 0.14 19.25
C GLN A 135 -1.28 0.10 17.73
N MET A 136 -2.32 -0.48 17.11
CA MET A 136 -2.33 -0.74 15.67
C MET A 136 -3.17 0.34 14.96
N GLN A 137 -2.58 1.05 13.98
CA GLN A 137 -3.32 1.97 13.12
C GLN A 137 -3.03 1.68 11.65
N ILE A 138 -4.04 1.18 10.96
CA ILE A 138 -4.01 0.86 9.54
C ILE A 138 -4.86 1.90 8.80
N LEU A 139 -4.23 2.64 7.92
CA LEU A 139 -4.87 3.69 7.11
C LEU A 139 -4.52 3.45 5.64
N SER A 140 -5.52 3.14 4.84
CA SER A 140 -5.36 2.91 3.40
C SER A 140 -6.23 3.86 2.62
N SER A 141 -5.65 4.52 1.63
CA SER A 141 -6.38 5.29 0.62
C SER A 141 -7.24 4.38 -0.25
N SER A 142 -6.73 3.20 -0.59
CA SER A 142 -7.47 2.17 -1.30
C SER A 142 -8.38 1.37 -0.36
N ASN A 143 -9.46 0.80 -0.94
CA ASN A 143 -10.36 -0.09 -0.23
C ASN A 143 -9.66 -1.38 0.19
N LEU A 144 -9.86 -1.83 1.44
CA LEU A 144 -9.27 -3.05 1.99
C LEU A 144 -10.15 -4.31 1.82
N GLU A 145 -11.30 -4.21 1.15
CA GLU A 145 -12.14 -5.35 0.78
C GLU A 145 -11.87 -5.84 -0.64
N ASN A 146 -11.32 -4.96 -1.49
CA ASN A 146 -10.95 -5.31 -2.85
C ASN A 146 -9.67 -4.54 -3.28
N PRO A 147 -8.50 -5.21 -3.23
CA PRO A 147 -8.26 -6.61 -2.81
C PRO A 147 -8.62 -6.90 -1.35
N PRO A 148 -8.97 -8.16 -1.00
CA PRO A 148 -9.52 -8.51 0.31
C PRO A 148 -8.45 -8.57 1.43
N PHE A 149 -7.74 -7.47 1.65
CA PHE A 149 -6.71 -7.35 2.69
C PHE A 149 -7.27 -7.45 4.11
N ASN A 150 -8.56 -7.17 4.29
CA ASN A 150 -9.30 -7.41 5.53
C ASN A 150 -9.43 -8.90 5.88
N ARG A 151 -9.14 -9.80 4.94
CA ARG A 151 -9.22 -11.26 5.12
C ARG A 151 -7.85 -11.93 5.16
N ASN A 152 -6.79 -11.19 4.94
CA ASN A 152 -5.42 -11.68 5.00
C ASN A 152 -4.50 -10.69 5.73
N ALA A 153 -3.83 -9.76 5.05
CA ALA A 153 -2.82 -8.85 5.59
C ALA A 153 -3.23 -8.14 6.90
N PHE A 154 -4.52 -7.86 7.06
CA PHE A 154 -5.08 -7.18 8.24
C PHE A 154 -6.22 -7.96 8.89
N ALA A 155 -6.31 -9.28 8.68
CA ALA A 155 -7.39 -10.13 9.16
C ALA A 155 -7.57 -10.13 10.69
N ASN A 156 -6.52 -9.88 11.44
CA ASN A 156 -6.52 -9.86 12.90
C ASN A 156 -6.58 -8.44 13.50
N ILE A 157 -6.72 -7.40 12.69
CA ILE A 157 -6.76 -6.02 13.18
C ILE A 157 -8.17 -5.69 13.68
N PRO A 158 -8.35 -5.39 14.97
CA PRO A 158 -9.66 -5.05 15.50
C PRO A 158 -10.12 -3.68 14.98
N ASN A 159 -11.41 -3.55 14.66
CA ASN A 159 -12.02 -2.31 14.16
C ASN A 159 -11.30 -1.73 12.93
N LEU A 160 -10.83 -2.62 12.04
CA LEU A 160 -10.15 -2.22 10.82
C LEU A 160 -11.02 -1.26 10.00
N ARG A 161 -10.45 -0.11 9.66
CA ARG A 161 -11.08 0.85 8.77
C ARG A 161 -10.94 0.37 7.31
N LEU A 162 -12.07 0.08 6.66
CA LEU A 162 -12.10 -0.53 5.34
C LEU A 162 -12.05 0.48 4.18
N PHE A 163 -12.56 1.69 4.40
CA PHE A 163 -12.75 2.70 3.35
C PHE A 163 -12.22 4.06 3.79
N SER A 164 -11.68 4.80 2.85
CA SER A 164 -11.31 6.20 2.99
C SER A 164 -12.34 7.11 2.33
N LYS A 165 -12.46 8.34 2.84
CA LYS A 165 -13.35 9.36 2.28
C LYS A 165 -12.64 10.10 1.16
N GLY A 166 -13.37 10.42 0.11
CA GLY A 166 -12.90 11.13 -1.07
C GLY A 166 -13.20 10.36 -2.36
N GLU A 167 -13.53 11.10 -3.41
CA GLU A 167 -13.81 10.53 -4.72
C GLU A 167 -12.51 10.19 -5.44
N LYS A 168 -11.51 11.07 -5.33
CA LYS A 168 -10.20 10.93 -5.97
C LYS A 168 -9.15 10.31 -5.04
N PRO A 169 -8.14 9.61 -5.59
CA PRO A 169 -7.04 9.08 -4.81
C PRO A 169 -6.33 10.14 -3.95
N SER A 170 -6.05 11.32 -4.50
CA SER A 170 -5.40 12.41 -3.77
C SER A 170 -6.20 12.92 -2.56
N GLU A 171 -7.54 12.93 -2.65
CA GLU A 171 -8.42 13.31 -1.54
C GLU A 171 -8.36 12.26 -0.42
N ARG A 172 -8.32 10.97 -0.79
CA ARG A 172 -8.20 9.88 0.16
C ARG A 172 -6.82 9.86 0.83
N ASP A 173 -5.76 10.17 0.07
CA ASP A 173 -4.40 10.29 0.61
C ASP A 173 -4.31 11.43 1.65
N ILE A 174 -4.94 12.58 1.37
CA ILE A 174 -5.03 13.68 2.34
C ILE A 174 -5.78 13.20 3.58
N GLU A 175 -6.92 12.55 3.40
CA GLU A 175 -7.76 12.10 4.52
C GLU A 175 -7.05 11.13 5.45
N ILE A 176 -6.35 10.11 4.90
CA ILE A 176 -5.59 9.18 5.75
C ILE A 176 -4.43 9.86 6.47
N ASN A 177 -3.77 10.78 5.79
CA ASN A 177 -2.68 11.57 6.36
C ASN A 177 -3.17 12.46 7.51
N ASP A 178 -4.28 13.15 7.32
CA ASP A 178 -4.90 13.99 8.36
C ASP A 178 -5.38 13.16 9.54
N ILE A 179 -5.95 11.97 9.31
CA ILE A 179 -6.32 11.04 10.39
C ILE A 179 -5.08 10.65 11.20
N TRP A 180 -3.98 10.31 10.54
CA TRP A 180 -2.73 9.99 11.23
C TRP A 180 -2.26 11.16 12.09
N LEU A 181 -2.13 12.35 11.50
CA LEU A 181 -1.63 13.55 12.17
C LEU A 181 -2.50 13.93 13.37
N ASN A 182 -3.82 13.90 13.22
CA ASN A 182 -4.78 14.29 14.27
C ASN A 182 -4.95 13.23 15.37
N ASN A 183 -4.69 11.97 15.07
CA ASN A 183 -4.84 10.89 16.05
C ASN A 183 -3.55 10.57 16.79
N PHE A 184 -2.42 11.07 16.34
CA PHE A 184 -1.11 10.76 16.91
C PHE A 184 -1.04 11.03 18.42
N ASP A 185 -1.59 12.13 18.87
CA ASP A 185 -1.61 12.50 20.30
C ASP A 185 -2.58 11.65 21.14
N LYS A 186 -3.42 10.82 20.52
CA LYS A 186 -4.32 9.88 21.20
C LYS A 186 -3.65 8.54 21.51
N PHE A 187 -2.47 8.27 20.95
CA PHE A 187 -1.69 7.10 21.30
C PHE A 187 -1.25 7.16 22.76
N ASP A 188 -1.38 6.03 23.44
CA ASP A 188 -0.81 5.84 24.77
C ASP A 188 0.72 5.89 24.67
N LYS A 189 1.34 6.89 25.26
CA LYS A 189 2.79 7.11 25.22
C LYS A 189 3.62 6.00 25.90
N GLN A 190 2.98 5.15 26.69
CA GLN A 190 3.62 4.02 27.35
C GLN A 190 3.66 2.75 26.49
N LYS A 191 2.94 2.74 25.38
CA LYS A 191 2.87 1.61 24.45
C LYS A 191 3.49 1.97 23.11
N PRO A 192 4.20 1.02 22.47
CA PRO A 192 4.64 1.23 21.10
C PRO A 192 3.45 1.20 20.14
N PHE A 193 3.61 1.80 18.97
CA PHE A 193 2.62 1.75 17.91
C PHE A 193 3.17 1.03 16.67
N PHE A 194 2.24 0.47 15.91
CA PHE A 194 2.42 0.05 14.52
C PHE A 194 1.47 0.87 13.64
N GLY A 195 2.05 1.68 12.76
CA GLY A 195 1.33 2.43 11.73
C GLY A 195 1.57 1.82 10.35
N PHE A 196 0.50 1.73 9.54
CA PHE A 196 0.59 1.38 8.12
C PHE A 196 -0.25 2.38 7.34
N LEU A 197 0.41 3.22 6.53
CA LEU A 197 -0.21 4.21 5.66
C LEU A 197 0.04 3.81 4.21
N PHE A 198 -1.04 3.61 3.46
CA PHE A 198 -0.98 3.22 2.05
C PHE A 198 -1.56 4.34 1.19
N TYR A 199 -0.71 4.97 0.39
CA TYR A 199 -1.03 6.11 -0.48
C TYR A 199 -1.27 5.63 -1.91
N ASP A 200 -2.37 6.09 -2.54
CA ASP A 200 -2.88 5.59 -3.83
C ASP A 200 -2.82 6.63 -4.97
N ALA A 201 -2.49 7.89 -4.68
CA ALA A 201 -2.53 8.95 -5.68
C ALA A 201 -1.57 8.73 -6.87
N ALA A 202 -0.44 8.03 -6.65
CA ALA A 202 0.50 7.72 -7.73
C ALA A 202 -0.07 6.69 -8.72
N HIS A 203 -0.78 5.67 -8.24
CA HIS A 203 -1.49 4.70 -9.07
C HIS A 203 -2.56 5.37 -9.96
N GLY A 204 -3.27 6.37 -9.42
CA GLY A 204 -4.27 7.15 -10.16
C GLY A 204 -3.71 8.31 -10.96
N PHE A 205 -2.39 8.52 -10.99
CA PHE A 205 -1.76 9.73 -11.58
C PHE A 205 -2.42 11.01 -11.07
N ASP A 206 -2.83 11.06 -9.81
CA ASP A 206 -3.71 12.07 -9.26
C ASP A 206 -3.01 13.00 -8.25
N TYR A 207 -3.42 14.24 -8.24
CA TYR A 207 -3.04 15.27 -7.27
C TYR A 207 -4.13 16.36 -7.28
N PRO A 208 -4.23 17.21 -6.23
CA PRO A 208 -5.22 18.29 -6.19
C PRO A 208 -5.13 19.22 -7.41
N LYS A 209 -6.27 19.71 -7.90
CA LYS A 209 -6.36 20.50 -9.15
C LYS A 209 -5.39 21.69 -9.19
N ASP A 210 -5.23 22.38 -8.07
CA ASP A 210 -4.38 23.56 -7.97
C ASP A 210 -2.99 23.27 -7.39
N TYR A 211 -2.58 21.99 -7.45
CA TYR A 211 -1.28 21.57 -6.95
C TYR A 211 -0.14 22.17 -7.78
N PRO A 212 0.87 22.80 -7.18
CA PRO A 212 2.00 23.36 -7.89
C PRO A 212 2.86 22.24 -8.50
N LEU A 213 2.91 22.17 -9.85
CA LEU A 213 3.62 21.11 -10.54
C LEU A 213 5.13 21.25 -10.41
N ALA A 214 5.79 20.19 -9.92
CA ALA A 214 7.25 20.07 -9.84
C ALA A 214 7.88 19.75 -11.20
N VAL A 215 7.12 19.11 -12.11
CA VAL A 215 7.58 18.69 -13.44
C VAL A 215 6.62 19.21 -14.51
N LYS A 216 7.17 19.89 -15.52
CA LYS A 216 6.43 20.44 -16.67
C LYS A 216 7.16 20.13 -17.97
N PRO A 217 6.43 19.97 -19.12
CA PRO A 217 4.98 19.91 -19.23
C PRO A 217 4.41 18.62 -18.63
N SER A 218 3.11 18.60 -18.35
CA SER A 218 2.40 17.45 -17.76
C SER A 218 0.99 17.39 -18.33
N LEU A 219 0.41 16.19 -18.43
CA LEU A 219 -1.00 16.03 -18.77
C LEU A 219 -1.87 16.73 -17.72
N SER A 220 -2.92 17.40 -18.18
CA SER A 220 -3.96 17.98 -17.30
C SER A 220 -4.88 16.89 -16.75
N GLU A 221 -5.21 15.90 -17.58
CA GLU A 221 -6.05 14.75 -17.25
C GLU A 221 -5.54 13.52 -18.01
N VAL A 222 -5.84 12.32 -17.49
CA VAL A 222 -5.48 11.06 -18.16
C VAL A 222 -6.70 10.55 -18.92
N ASN A 223 -6.56 10.41 -20.23
CA ASN A 223 -7.52 9.69 -21.06
C ASN A 223 -7.02 8.26 -21.29
N TYR A 224 -7.50 7.32 -20.49
CA TYR A 224 -7.10 5.92 -20.57
C TYR A 224 -7.43 5.23 -21.90
N LEU A 225 -8.34 5.79 -22.71
CA LEU A 225 -8.69 5.27 -24.02
C LEU A 225 -7.66 5.60 -25.11
N GLU A 226 -6.78 6.56 -24.84
CA GLU A 226 -5.69 6.96 -25.73
C GLU A 226 -4.36 6.29 -25.39
N LEU A 227 -4.30 5.53 -24.28
CA LEU A 227 -3.07 4.83 -23.88
C LEU A 227 -3.00 3.48 -24.60
N ASP A 228 -2.39 3.48 -25.78
CA ASP A 228 -2.06 2.29 -26.55
C ASP A 228 -0.54 2.07 -26.62
N ASP A 229 -0.12 1.04 -27.33
CA ASP A 229 1.30 0.66 -27.44
C ASP A 229 2.17 1.72 -28.18
N ASP A 230 1.54 2.59 -28.97
CA ASP A 230 2.19 3.67 -29.74
C ASP A 230 2.17 5.02 -29.00
N TYR A 231 1.52 5.10 -27.83
CA TYR A 231 1.39 6.33 -27.07
C TYR A 231 2.74 6.79 -26.50
N ASP A 232 3.11 8.07 -26.73
CA ASP A 232 4.29 8.68 -26.08
C ASP A 232 4.02 8.94 -24.60
N PRO A 233 4.62 8.19 -23.67
CA PRO A 233 4.31 8.28 -22.24
C PRO A 233 4.92 9.51 -21.55
N ALA A 234 5.70 10.36 -22.22
CA ALA A 234 6.48 11.42 -21.59
C ALA A 234 5.64 12.37 -20.71
N LEU A 235 4.47 12.81 -21.21
CA LEU A 235 3.58 13.68 -20.44
C LEU A 235 2.86 12.95 -19.31
N LEU A 236 2.54 11.67 -19.50
CA LEU A 236 1.96 10.81 -18.46
C LEU A 236 2.97 10.55 -17.34
N ILE A 237 4.23 10.24 -17.70
CA ILE A 237 5.33 10.09 -16.75
C ILE A 237 5.52 11.37 -15.93
N ASN A 238 5.43 12.54 -16.54
CA ASN A 238 5.53 13.80 -15.82
C ASN A 238 4.33 14.03 -14.88
N ARG A 239 3.14 13.59 -15.27
CA ARG A 239 1.96 13.59 -14.39
C ARG A 239 2.16 12.64 -13.20
N TYR A 240 2.66 11.44 -13.43
CA TYR A 240 3.02 10.48 -12.39
C TYR A 240 4.07 11.06 -11.42
N LYS A 241 5.12 11.72 -11.93
CA LYS A 241 6.12 12.38 -11.08
C LYS A 241 5.50 13.45 -10.18
N ASN A 242 4.52 14.20 -10.68
CA ASN A 242 3.81 15.20 -9.89
C ASN A 242 2.93 14.55 -8.81
N SER A 243 2.31 13.39 -9.07
CA SER A 243 1.59 12.65 -8.02
C SER A 243 2.53 12.10 -6.94
N LEU A 244 3.71 11.63 -7.30
CA LEU A 244 4.75 11.25 -6.34
C LEU A 244 5.22 12.45 -5.49
N HIS A 245 5.41 13.61 -6.12
CA HIS A 245 5.80 14.84 -5.42
C HIS A 245 4.71 15.29 -4.43
N PHE A 246 3.45 15.10 -4.78
CA PHE A 246 2.32 15.36 -3.89
C PHE A 246 2.34 14.43 -2.66
N ILE A 247 2.49 13.12 -2.87
CA ILE A 247 2.59 12.13 -1.77
C ILE A 247 3.81 12.40 -0.88
N ASP A 248 4.94 12.76 -1.48
CA ASP A 248 6.16 13.13 -0.75
C ASP A 248 5.90 14.28 0.23
N GLY A 249 5.12 15.28 -0.17
CA GLY A 249 4.70 16.37 0.72
C GLY A 249 3.84 15.89 1.90
N LEU A 250 2.98 14.89 1.70
CA LEU A 250 2.21 14.28 2.78
C LEU A 250 3.10 13.49 3.74
N ILE A 251 4.00 12.68 3.21
CA ILE A 251 4.99 11.92 3.99
C ILE A 251 5.91 12.85 4.77
N GLY A 252 6.32 13.97 4.15
CA GLY A 252 7.12 15.00 4.82
C GLY A 252 6.47 15.51 6.11
N LYS A 253 5.15 15.75 6.11
CA LYS A 253 4.39 16.16 7.31
C LYS A 253 4.39 15.07 8.40
N VAL A 254 4.29 13.79 8.01
CA VAL A 254 4.34 12.67 8.96
C VAL A 254 5.74 12.60 9.60
N LEU A 255 6.80 12.67 8.80
CA LEU A 255 8.17 12.65 9.30
C LEU A 255 8.46 13.84 10.24
N GLN A 256 8.02 15.03 9.86
CA GLN A 256 8.12 16.24 10.68
C GLN A 256 7.41 16.07 12.02
N GLN A 257 6.18 15.54 12.03
CA GLN A 257 5.44 15.27 13.28
C GLN A 257 6.20 14.32 14.20
N LEU A 258 6.78 13.23 13.68
CA LEU A 258 7.54 12.28 14.50
C LEU A 258 8.79 12.95 15.12
N GLU A 259 9.42 13.87 14.39
CA GLU A 259 10.56 14.64 14.86
C GLU A 259 10.15 15.63 15.97
N GLU A 260 9.10 16.42 15.72
CA GLU A 260 8.53 17.39 16.69
C GLU A 260 8.04 16.71 17.98
N LYS A 261 7.48 15.50 17.87
CA LYS A 261 7.05 14.69 19.03
C LYS A 261 8.20 13.97 19.72
N GLY A 262 9.42 14.06 19.20
CA GLY A 262 10.62 13.43 19.79
C GLY A 262 10.64 11.91 19.73
N VAL A 263 9.81 11.30 18.86
CA VAL A 263 9.71 9.83 18.76
C VAL A 263 10.43 9.25 17.56
N LEU A 264 10.93 10.08 16.64
CA LEU A 264 11.57 9.65 15.40
C LEU A 264 12.70 8.64 15.65
N ASN A 265 13.60 8.91 16.59
CA ASN A 265 14.73 8.03 16.93
C ASN A 265 14.32 6.72 17.60
N ASN A 266 13.08 6.63 18.10
CA ASN A 266 12.50 5.40 18.64
C ASN A 266 11.51 4.72 17.69
N THR A 267 11.51 5.11 16.41
CA THR A 267 10.60 4.58 15.39
C THR A 267 11.41 3.96 14.25
N ILE A 268 11.10 2.70 13.93
CA ILE A 268 11.54 2.06 12.68
C ILE A 268 10.59 2.53 11.59
N ILE A 269 11.11 3.28 10.62
CA ILE A 269 10.33 3.77 9.48
C ILE A 269 10.73 3.00 8.24
N VAL A 270 9.75 2.43 7.57
CA VAL A 270 9.88 1.76 6.28
C VAL A 270 9.12 2.57 5.24
N ILE A 271 9.85 3.18 4.29
CA ILE A 271 9.24 3.87 3.14
C ILE A 271 9.51 2.98 1.92
N THR A 272 8.45 2.50 1.29
CA THR A 272 8.54 1.51 0.21
C THR A 272 7.36 1.61 -0.75
N SER A 273 7.38 0.77 -1.77
CA SER A 273 6.23 0.51 -2.64
C SER A 273 5.79 -0.94 -2.52
N ASP A 274 4.59 -1.22 -2.93
CA ASP A 274 4.08 -2.56 -3.17
C ASP A 274 4.57 -3.12 -4.52
N HIS A 275 4.61 -2.28 -5.59
CA HIS A 275 5.21 -2.58 -6.89
C HIS A 275 5.56 -1.29 -7.65
N GLY A 276 6.12 -1.40 -8.85
CA GLY A 276 6.42 -0.25 -9.73
C GLY A 276 5.34 -0.01 -10.78
N GLN A 277 5.38 1.18 -11.42
CA GLN A 277 4.52 1.56 -12.53
C GLN A 277 5.17 1.19 -13.87
N GLU A 278 4.39 0.65 -14.80
CA GLU A 278 4.77 0.38 -16.18
C GLU A 278 4.36 1.56 -17.09
N PHE A 279 5.21 1.94 -18.04
CA PHE A 279 4.97 3.02 -18.99
C PHE A 279 5.33 2.66 -20.45
N ASN A 280 5.58 1.41 -20.77
CA ASN A 280 6.10 0.94 -22.05
C ASN A 280 7.48 1.54 -22.40
N ASP A 281 8.35 1.74 -21.40
CA ASP A 281 9.69 2.34 -21.52
C ASP A 281 10.82 1.40 -21.07
#